data_b8da01277c42a8cfad1fe62f3bf8b1d9
#
_entry.id   b8da01277c42a8cfad1fe62f3bf8b1d9
#
_cell.length_a   1.000
_cell.length_b   1.000
_cell.length_c   1.000
_cell.angle_alpha   90.00
_cell.angle_beta   90.00
_cell.angle_gamma   90.00
#
_symmetry.space_group_name_H-M   'P 1'
#
loop_
_entity.id
_entity.type
_entity.pdbx_description
1 polymer ?
#
loop_
_entity_poly.entity_id
_entity_poly.type
_entity_poly.pdbx_seq_one_letter_code
_entity_poly.pdbx_strand_id
1 'polypeptide(L)'
;MFSAISRRVASQRLSASLSILVAVPIFSVLLFVGNMVATTSMDVANTLRLSKVLDVAVSMSSLVHSQQKERGATAVYINTAGKEFASELQALRDETDANLVILEQNITTLRDSGSDALVLRRIQNIQATLSLLPQIRAQVDQLAIDSSEAIAFYTDLNAELLSFFQYMAATSENPNVSRNAGVLVPF
;
A
#
# COMPACT_ATOMS: atom_id res chain seq x y z
N MET A 1 42.44 -62.65 -26.04
CA MET A 1 42.66 -61.22 -25.69
C MET A 1 41.54 -60.28 -26.10
N PHE A 2 40.81 -60.56 -27.17
CA PHE A 2 39.72 -59.74 -27.72
C PHE A 2 38.39 -59.75 -26.91
N SER A 3 38.11 -60.81 -26.13
CA SER A 3 36.84 -60.92 -25.39
C SER A 3 36.74 -60.08 -24.11
N ALA A 4 37.86 -59.66 -23.53
CA ALA A 4 37.89 -58.84 -22.33
C ALA A 4 37.66 -57.35 -22.62
N ILE A 5 38.07 -56.87 -23.79
CA ILE A 5 37.91 -55.48 -24.22
C ILE A 5 36.45 -55.19 -24.60
N SER A 6 35.76 -56.12 -25.25
CA SER A 6 34.35 -55.96 -25.63
C SER A 6 33.41 -55.92 -24.42
N ARG A 7 33.71 -56.68 -23.36
CA ARG A 7 32.93 -56.64 -22.08
C ARG A 7 33.11 -55.33 -21.31
N ARG A 8 34.29 -54.72 -21.30
CA ARG A 8 34.54 -53.42 -20.66
C ARG A 8 33.84 -52.27 -21.38
N VAL A 9 33.81 -52.27 -22.70
CA VAL A 9 33.13 -51.23 -23.48
C VAL A 9 31.62 -51.36 -23.34
N ALA A 10 31.07 -52.57 -23.29
CA ALA A 10 29.63 -52.80 -23.08
C ALA A 10 29.19 -52.40 -21.67
N SER A 11 29.97 -52.68 -20.62
CA SER A 11 29.64 -52.27 -19.24
C SER A 11 29.72 -50.76 -19.02
N GLN A 12 30.64 -50.05 -19.66
CA GLN A 12 30.71 -48.58 -19.59
C GLN A 12 29.53 -47.90 -20.29
N ARG A 13 29.06 -48.43 -21.41
CA ARG A 13 27.86 -47.90 -22.09
C ARG A 13 26.59 -48.16 -21.30
N LEU A 14 26.46 -49.32 -20.66
CA LEU A 14 25.33 -49.65 -19.79
C LEU A 14 25.27 -48.75 -18.52
N SER A 15 26.41 -48.53 -17.87
CA SER A 15 26.44 -47.64 -16.69
C SER A 15 26.17 -46.18 -17.04
N ALA A 16 26.66 -45.68 -18.17
CA ALA A 16 26.38 -44.34 -18.66
C ALA A 16 24.89 -44.16 -19.01
N SER A 17 24.27 -45.13 -19.68
CA SER A 17 22.85 -45.10 -20.00
C SER A 17 21.96 -45.15 -18.74
N LEU A 18 22.32 -45.97 -17.77
CA LEU A 18 21.63 -46.03 -16.45
C LEU A 18 21.76 -44.72 -15.67
N SER A 19 22.96 -44.12 -15.69
CA SER A 19 23.18 -42.82 -15.03
C SER A 19 22.34 -41.70 -15.66
N ILE A 20 22.24 -41.66 -16.99
CA ILE A 20 21.41 -40.69 -17.71
C ILE A 20 19.92 -40.92 -17.40
N LEU A 21 19.48 -42.19 -17.39
CA LEU A 21 18.09 -42.55 -17.10
C LEU A 21 17.62 -42.09 -15.69
N VAL A 22 18.52 -42.09 -14.72
CA VAL A 22 18.26 -41.67 -13.36
C VAL A 22 18.49 -40.15 -13.19
N ALA A 23 19.50 -39.58 -13.82
CA ALA A 23 19.87 -38.18 -13.71
C ALA A 23 18.80 -37.24 -14.31
N VAL A 24 18.22 -37.62 -15.44
CA VAL A 24 17.21 -36.78 -16.14
C VAL A 24 15.96 -36.54 -15.27
N PRO A 25 15.31 -37.57 -14.71
CA PRO A 25 14.14 -37.32 -13.85
C PRO A 25 14.50 -36.58 -12.56
N ILE A 26 15.66 -36.85 -11.93
CA ILE A 26 16.12 -36.12 -10.77
C ILE A 26 16.30 -34.62 -11.12
N PHE A 27 16.95 -34.32 -12.21
CA PHE A 27 17.15 -32.92 -12.64
C PHE A 27 15.83 -32.24 -12.99
N SER A 28 14.88 -32.95 -13.61
CA SER A 28 13.54 -32.43 -13.89
C SER A 28 12.77 -32.11 -12.60
N VAL A 29 12.85 -32.98 -11.60
CA VAL A 29 12.22 -32.74 -10.30
C VAL A 29 12.86 -31.53 -9.59
N LEU A 30 14.18 -31.40 -9.62
CA LEU A 30 14.89 -30.26 -9.02
C LEU A 30 14.51 -28.93 -9.70
N LEU A 31 14.41 -28.93 -11.04
CA LEU A 31 13.94 -27.77 -11.79
C LEU A 31 12.49 -27.42 -11.46
N PHE A 32 11.62 -28.42 -11.37
CA PHE A 32 10.21 -28.22 -11.02
C PHE A 32 10.04 -27.66 -9.60
N VAL A 33 10.71 -28.27 -8.63
CA VAL A 33 10.70 -27.79 -7.24
C VAL A 33 11.30 -26.40 -7.12
N GLY A 34 12.41 -26.13 -7.79
CA GLY A 34 13.03 -24.80 -7.82
C GLY A 34 12.09 -23.73 -8.39
N ASN A 35 11.41 -24.04 -9.49
CA ASN A 35 10.41 -23.13 -10.06
C ASN A 35 9.20 -22.96 -9.15
N MET A 36 8.69 -24.02 -8.54
CA MET A 36 7.58 -23.97 -7.60
C MET A 36 7.91 -23.10 -6.36
N VAL A 37 9.10 -23.26 -5.79
CA VAL A 37 9.55 -22.44 -4.66
C VAL A 37 9.68 -20.96 -5.06
N ALA A 38 10.22 -20.67 -6.24
CA ALA A 38 10.37 -19.30 -6.73
C ALA A 38 9.02 -18.62 -6.95
N THR A 39 8.04 -19.30 -7.57
CA THR A 39 6.68 -18.76 -7.78
C THR A 39 5.95 -18.54 -6.46
N THR A 40 5.98 -19.52 -5.56
CA THR A 40 5.33 -19.40 -4.23
C THR A 40 5.92 -18.26 -3.40
N SER A 41 7.23 -18.05 -3.47
CA SER A 41 7.89 -16.93 -2.75
C SER A 41 7.44 -15.57 -3.28
N MET A 42 7.24 -15.43 -4.59
CA MET A 42 6.72 -14.20 -5.20
C MET A 42 5.26 -13.94 -4.79
N ASP A 43 4.44 -14.97 -4.73
CA ASP A 43 3.03 -14.85 -4.35
C ASP A 43 2.88 -14.43 -2.88
N VAL A 44 3.70 -14.97 -2.00
CA VAL A 44 3.74 -14.56 -0.57
C VAL A 44 4.17 -13.10 -0.43
N ALA A 45 5.23 -12.68 -1.15
CA ALA A 45 5.69 -11.30 -1.10
C ALA A 45 4.62 -10.31 -1.61
N ASN A 46 3.91 -10.66 -2.68
CA ASN A 46 2.82 -9.85 -3.22
C ASN A 46 1.63 -9.77 -2.25
N THR A 47 1.29 -10.88 -1.59
CA THR A 47 0.21 -10.92 -0.59
C THR A 47 0.54 -10.05 0.62
N LEU A 48 1.78 -10.08 1.10
CA LEU A 48 2.23 -9.23 2.21
C LEU A 48 2.21 -7.74 1.85
N ARG A 49 2.58 -7.38 0.61
CA ARG A 49 2.48 -5.99 0.13
C ARG A 49 1.02 -5.52 0.07
N LEU A 50 0.14 -6.36 -0.47
CA LEU A 50 -1.29 -6.05 -0.54
C LEU A 50 -1.88 -5.84 0.85
N SER A 51 -1.52 -6.65 1.84
CA SER A 51 -1.93 -6.47 3.23
C SER A 51 -1.53 -5.08 3.76
N LYS A 52 -0.29 -4.63 3.52
CA LYS A 52 0.19 -3.31 3.97
C LYS A 52 -0.56 -2.15 3.32
N VAL A 53 -0.90 -2.31 2.05
CA VAL A 53 -1.72 -1.33 1.34
C VAL A 53 -3.14 -1.26 1.92
N LEU A 54 -3.72 -2.40 2.27
CA LEU A 54 -5.02 -2.46 2.93
C LEU A 54 -5.00 -1.82 4.32
N ASP A 55 -3.93 -2.01 5.11
CA ASP A 55 -3.75 -1.36 6.41
C ASP A 55 -3.75 0.18 6.26
N VAL A 56 -3.07 0.71 5.25
CA VAL A 56 -3.10 2.16 4.93
C VAL A 56 -4.51 2.59 4.51
N ALA A 57 -5.18 1.83 3.65
CA ALA A 57 -6.53 2.16 3.20
C ALA A 57 -7.54 2.20 4.37
N VAL A 58 -7.47 1.23 5.28
CA VAL A 58 -8.33 1.18 6.47
C VAL A 58 -8.07 2.38 7.38
N SER A 59 -6.79 2.73 7.64
CA SER A 59 -6.46 3.89 8.47
C SER A 59 -6.87 5.21 7.81
N MET A 60 -6.79 5.34 6.48
CA MET A 60 -7.35 6.49 5.75
C MET A 60 -8.87 6.59 5.90
N SER A 61 -9.59 5.47 5.84
CA SER A 61 -11.04 5.45 6.06
C SER A 61 -11.42 5.92 7.47
N SER A 62 -10.69 5.49 8.49
CA SER A 62 -10.88 5.94 9.87
C SER A 62 -10.60 7.42 10.02
N LEU A 63 -9.55 7.92 9.36
CA LEU A 63 -9.21 9.34 9.34
C LEU A 63 -10.30 10.17 8.66
N VAL A 64 -10.82 9.75 7.50
CA VAL A 64 -11.97 10.43 6.84
C VAL A 64 -13.15 10.55 7.79
N HIS A 65 -13.47 9.47 8.53
CA HIS A 65 -14.59 9.48 9.44
C HIS A 65 -14.40 10.49 10.58
N SER A 66 -13.21 10.51 11.23
CA SER A 66 -12.93 11.50 12.29
C SER A 66 -12.89 12.94 11.75
N GLN A 67 -12.32 13.17 10.57
CA GLN A 67 -12.32 14.49 9.93
C GLN A 67 -13.71 14.98 9.55
N GLN A 68 -14.63 14.10 9.15
CA GLN A 68 -16.04 14.49 8.89
C GLN A 68 -16.72 14.99 10.16
N LYS A 69 -16.47 14.38 11.31
CA LYS A 69 -16.97 14.85 12.60
C LYS A 69 -16.35 16.19 12.99
N GLU A 70 -15.01 16.29 12.89
CA GLU A 70 -14.26 17.52 13.18
C GLU A 70 -14.74 18.67 12.28
N ARG A 71 -14.95 18.43 10.98
CA ARG A 71 -15.52 19.41 10.04
C ARG A 71 -16.88 19.93 10.52
N GLY A 72 -17.76 19.02 10.96
CA GLY A 72 -19.08 19.36 11.46
C GLY A 72 -19.01 20.25 12.69
N ALA A 73 -18.19 19.89 13.67
CA ALA A 73 -17.97 20.66 14.88
C ALA A 73 -17.29 22.01 14.61
N THR A 74 -16.33 22.06 13.68
CA THR A 74 -15.67 23.29 13.23
C THR A 74 -16.69 24.28 12.67
N ALA A 75 -17.63 23.82 11.86
CA ALA A 75 -18.67 24.67 11.29
C ALA A 75 -19.55 25.29 12.40
N VAL A 76 -19.96 24.52 13.41
CA VAL A 76 -20.76 25.04 14.53
C VAL A 76 -19.93 26.01 15.35
N TYR A 77 -18.69 25.68 15.68
CA TYR A 77 -17.80 26.54 16.46
C TYR A 77 -17.63 27.93 15.81
N ILE A 78 -17.30 27.96 14.50
CA ILE A 78 -17.13 29.24 13.77
C ILE A 78 -18.47 30.03 13.76
N ASN A 79 -19.57 29.38 13.36
CA ASN A 79 -20.87 30.03 13.20
C ASN A 79 -21.43 30.56 14.55
N THR A 80 -21.00 30.03 15.67
CA THR A 80 -21.37 30.51 17.02
C THR A 80 -20.33 31.45 17.63
N ALA A 81 -19.33 31.88 16.84
CA ALA A 81 -18.21 32.71 17.29
C ALA A 81 -17.51 32.12 18.53
N GLY A 82 -17.27 30.81 18.52
CA GLY A 82 -16.57 30.07 19.58
C GLY A 82 -17.38 29.82 20.86
N LYS A 83 -18.68 30.11 20.87
CA LYS A 83 -19.52 29.98 22.09
C LYS A 83 -19.99 28.55 22.33
N GLU A 84 -20.13 27.76 21.27
CA GLU A 84 -20.57 26.39 21.32
C GLU A 84 -19.53 25.44 20.72
N PHE A 85 -19.56 24.18 21.14
CA PHE A 85 -18.73 23.11 20.63
C PHE A 85 -17.20 23.23 20.87
N ALA A 86 -16.75 24.10 21.76
CA ALA A 86 -15.32 24.27 22.02
C ALA A 86 -14.67 23.00 22.59
N SER A 87 -15.29 22.33 23.56
CA SER A 87 -14.80 21.08 24.17
C SER A 87 -14.98 19.88 23.23
N GLU A 88 -16.11 19.82 22.54
CA GLU A 88 -16.40 18.77 21.56
C GLU A 88 -15.45 18.82 20.37
N LEU A 89 -15.17 20.03 19.87
CA LEU A 89 -14.21 20.22 18.78
C LEU A 89 -12.81 19.74 19.17
N GLN A 90 -12.37 20.06 20.41
CA GLN A 90 -11.07 19.59 20.89
C GLN A 90 -11.03 18.06 20.97
N ALA A 91 -12.06 17.41 21.52
CA ALA A 91 -12.14 15.96 21.59
C ALA A 91 -12.12 15.28 20.20
N LEU A 92 -12.77 15.90 19.22
CA LEU A 92 -12.77 15.39 17.83
C LEU A 92 -11.43 15.60 17.13
N ARG A 93 -10.72 16.69 17.43
CA ARG A 93 -9.32 16.89 16.99
C ARG A 93 -8.40 15.83 17.57
N ASP A 94 -8.53 15.52 18.86
CA ASP A 94 -7.75 14.46 19.49
C ASP A 94 -8.01 13.09 18.84
N GLU A 95 -9.27 12.79 18.48
CA GLU A 95 -9.63 11.58 17.70
C GLU A 95 -8.99 11.59 16.32
N THR A 96 -9.01 12.73 15.62
CA THR A 96 -8.37 12.88 14.31
C THR A 96 -6.86 12.68 14.40
N ASP A 97 -6.22 13.27 15.40
CA ASP A 97 -4.78 13.18 15.63
C ASP A 97 -4.34 11.74 15.96
N ALA A 98 -5.14 11.01 16.75
CA ALA A 98 -4.90 9.58 16.99
C ALA A 98 -4.95 8.76 15.70
N ASN A 99 -5.92 9.02 14.81
CA ASN A 99 -6.04 8.36 13.52
C ASN A 99 -4.89 8.75 12.57
N LEU A 100 -4.40 9.99 12.62
CA LEU A 100 -3.22 10.44 11.89
C LEU A 100 -1.95 9.66 12.29
N VAL A 101 -1.73 9.45 13.58
CA VAL A 101 -0.59 8.65 14.08
C VAL A 101 -0.64 7.23 13.54
N ILE A 102 -1.82 6.60 13.55
CA ILE A 102 -2.00 5.24 13.01
C ILE A 102 -1.72 5.22 11.49
N LEU A 103 -2.23 6.20 10.75
CA LEU A 103 -1.98 6.33 9.32
C LEU A 103 -0.48 6.47 9.01
N GLU A 104 0.24 7.33 9.71
CA GLU A 104 1.68 7.54 9.52
C GLU A 104 2.50 6.28 9.82
N GLN A 105 2.13 5.50 10.84
CA GLN A 105 2.76 4.21 11.14
C GLN A 105 2.55 3.20 10.00
N ASN A 106 1.33 3.13 9.47
CA ASN A 106 1.00 2.23 8.35
C ASN A 106 1.71 2.66 7.07
N ILE A 107 1.79 3.96 6.77
CA ILE A 107 2.55 4.51 5.64
C ILE A 107 4.04 4.15 5.75
N THR A 108 4.63 4.28 6.93
CA THR A 108 6.03 3.93 7.17
C THR A 108 6.26 2.44 6.89
N THR A 109 5.40 1.57 7.44
CA THR A 109 5.45 0.13 7.22
C THR A 109 5.30 -0.24 5.73
N LEU A 110 4.41 0.45 5.02
CA LEU A 110 4.21 0.28 3.58
C LEU A 110 5.45 0.69 2.79
N ARG A 111 6.07 1.82 3.11
CA ARG A 111 7.29 2.32 2.48
C ARG A 111 8.44 1.33 2.63
N ASP A 112 8.64 0.80 3.83
CA ASP A 112 9.71 -0.16 4.16
C ASP A 112 9.52 -1.51 3.45
N SER A 113 8.30 -1.84 3.06
CA SER A 113 7.99 -3.06 2.30
C SER A 113 8.31 -3.00 0.80
N GLY A 114 8.85 -1.88 0.30
CA GLY A 114 9.22 -1.70 -1.11
C GLY A 114 8.02 -1.51 -2.03
N SER A 115 7.10 -0.65 -1.65
CA SER A 115 5.89 -0.34 -2.43
C SER A 115 6.18 0.41 -3.72
N ASP A 116 5.21 0.34 -4.65
CA ASP A 116 5.25 1.03 -5.94
C ASP A 116 5.47 2.55 -5.77
N ALA A 117 6.34 3.11 -6.59
CA ALA A 117 6.67 4.53 -6.56
C ALA A 117 5.44 5.44 -6.78
N LEU A 118 4.46 5.00 -7.59
CA LEU A 118 3.24 5.76 -7.84
C LEU A 118 2.34 5.80 -6.60
N VAL A 119 2.22 4.68 -5.88
CA VAL A 119 1.52 4.62 -4.59
C VAL A 119 2.15 5.58 -3.59
N LEU A 120 3.48 5.53 -3.45
CA LEU A 120 4.22 6.39 -2.52
C LEU A 120 4.08 7.88 -2.88
N ARG A 121 4.10 8.22 -4.17
CA ARG A 121 3.88 9.60 -4.63
C ARG A 121 2.49 10.12 -4.28
N ARG A 122 1.44 9.31 -4.45
CA ARG A 122 0.08 9.69 -4.04
C ARG A 122 -0.03 9.91 -2.54
N ILE A 123 0.59 9.03 -1.75
CA ILE A 123 0.66 9.20 -0.30
C ILE A 123 1.38 10.50 0.08
N GLN A 124 2.48 10.85 -0.60
CA GLN A 124 3.20 12.10 -0.35
C GLN A 124 2.32 13.34 -0.60
N ASN A 125 1.50 13.34 -1.65
CA ASN A 125 0.56 14.43 -1.91
C ASN A 125 -0.43 14.57 -0.75
N ILE A 126 -1.05 13.48 -0.31
CA ILE A 126 -1.97 13.44 0.83
C ILE A 126 -1.28 13.97 2.10
N GLN A 127 -0.05 13.53 2.38
CA GLN A 127 0.72 14.01 3.53
C GLN A 127 0.99 15.54 3.45
N ALA A 128 1.25 16.06 2.24
CA ALA A 128 1.42 17.50 2.04
C ALA A 128 0.14 18.27 2.37
N THR A 129 -1.03 17.79 1.96
CA THR A 129 -2.32 18.41 2.30
C THR A 129 -2.62 18.28 3.80
N LEU A 130 -2.37 17.11 4.40
CA LEU A 130 -2.53 16.88 5.85
C LEU A 130 -1.64 17.82 6.70
N SER A 131 -0.47 18.18 6.20
CA SER A 131 0.44 19.10 6.89
C SER A 131 -0.11 20.52 7.07
N LEU A 132 -1.15 20.88 6.32
CA LEU A 132 -1.84 22.17 6.44
C LEU A 132 -2.91 22.17 7.56
N LEU A 133 -3.34 21.00 8.04
CA LEU A 133 -4.39 20.88 9.04
C LEU A 133 -4.13 21.68 10.34
N PRO A 134 -2.91 21.70 10.92
CA PRO A 134 -2.64 22.52 12.10
C PRO A 134 -2.82 24.04 11.84
N GLN A 135 -2.46 24.51 10.64
CA GLN A 135 -2.65 25.90 10.26
C GLN A 135 -4.14 26.27 10.15
N ILE A 136 -4.95 25.41 9.52
CA ILE A 136 -6.40 25.61 9.43
C ILE A 136 -7.03 25.63 10.82
N ARG A 137 -6.66 24.69 11.69
CA ARG A 137 -7.14 24.65 13.07
C ARG A 137 -6.78 25.93 13.86
N ALA A 138 -5.57 26.45 13.68
CA ALA A 138 -5.15 27.70 14.30
C ALA A 138 -5.99 28.91 13.82
N GLN A 139 -6.34 28.95 12.53
CA GLN A 139 -7.22 29.99 11.99
C GLN A 139 -8.66 29.86 12.52
N VAL A 140 -9.14 28.62 12.68
CA VAL A 140 -10.44 28.33 13.30
C VAL A 140 -10.47 28.83 14.75
N ASP A 141 -9.43 28.55 15.55
CA ASP A 141 -9.35 28.95 16.96
C ASP A 141 -9.31 30.47 17.11
N GLN A 142 -8.74 31.18 16.17
CA GLN A 142 -8.69 32.64 16.12
C GLN A 142 -9.93 33.26 15.48
N LEU A 143 -10.87 32.44 14.99
CA LEU A 143 -12.00 32.88 14.16
C LEU A 143 -11.55 33.75 12.95
N ALA A 144 -10.38 33.42 12.41
CA ALA A 144 -9.72 34.14 11.31
C ALA A 144 -9.97 33.49 9.94
N ILE A 145 -10.86 32.51 9.87
CA ILE A 145 -11.27 31.80 8.66
C ILE A 145 -12.80 31.70 8.61
N ASP A 146 -13.37 31.81 7.44
CA ASP A 146 -14.80 31.61 7.25
C ASP A 146 -15.19 30.14 7.35
N SER A 147 -16.41 29.88 7.83
CA SER A 147 -16.94 28.50 7.95
C SER A 147 -16.95 27.77 6.61
N SER A 148 -17.27 28.47 5.51
CA SER A 148 -17.26 27.89 4.16
C SER A 148 -15.85 27.46 3.70
N GLU A 149 -14.83 28.28 4.00
CA GLU A 149 -13.44 27.99 3.66
C GLU A 149 -12.90 26.83 4.50
N ALA A 150 -13.16 26.81 5.80
CA ALA A 150 -12.79 25.69 6.66
C ALA A 150 -13.46 24.39 6.22
N ILE A 151 -14.76 24.40 5.90
CA ILE A 151 -15.50 23.23 5.40
C ILE A 151 -14.92 22.75 4.06
N ALA A 152 -14.57 23.67 3.14
CA ALA A 152 -13.99 23.35 1.86
C ALA A 152 -12.65 22.59 2.04
N PHE A 153 -11.77 23.08 2.93
CA PHE A 153 -10.50 22.38 3.22
C PHE A 153 -10.71 20.92 3.64
N TYR A 154 -11.58 20.67 4.64
CA TYR A 154 -11.87 19.30 5.08
C TYR A 154 -12.52 18.47 3.99
N THR A 155 -13.36 19.08 3.16
CA THR A 155 -14.04 18.37 2.06
C THR A 155 -13.04 17.94 1.00
N ASP A 156 -12.12 18.82 0.60
CA ASP A 156 -11.10 18.56 -0.39
C ASP A 156 -10.09 17.51 0.12
N LEU A 157 -9.67 17.62 1.38
CA LEU A 157 -8.80 16.64 2.01
C LEU A 157 -9.46 15.25 2.07
N ASN A 158 -10.73 15.17 2.44
CA ASN A 158 -11.48 13.92 2.45
C ASN A 158 -11.66 13.34 1.03
N ALA A 159 -11.87 14.19 0.02
CA ALA A 159 -11.96 13.76 -1.36
C ALA A 159 -10.63 13.18 -1.86
N GLU A 160 -9.51 13.78 -1.47
CA GLU A 160 -8.18 13.29 -1.81
C GLU A 160 -7.90 11.90 -1.18
N LEU A 161 -8.22 11.72 0.12
CA LEU A 161 -8.13 10.44 0.81
C LEU A 161 -9.00 9.36 0.13
N LEU A 162 -10.24 9.69 -0.23
CA LEU A 162 -11.16 8.77 -0.91
C LEU A 162 -10.69 8.43 -2.32
N SER A 163 -10.07 9.37 -3.04
CA SER A 163 -9.51 9.13 -4.38
C SER A 163 -8.36 8.12 -4.33
N PHE A 164 -7.55 8.15 -3.29
CA PHE A 164 -6.52 7.13 -3.06
C PHE A 164 -7.14 5.75 -2.86
N PHE A 165 -8.21 5.64 -2.08
CA PHE A 165 -8.92 4.39 -1.86
C PHE A 165 -9.47 3.80 -3.17
N GLN A 166 -10.11 4.63 -4.01
CA GLN A 166 -10.61 4.23 -5.32
C GLN A 166 -9.49 3.75 -6.24
N TYR A 167 -8.35 4.46 -6.23
CA TYR A 167 -7.17 4.05 -6.99
C TYR A 167 -6.68 2.66 -6.56
N MET A 168 -6.61 2.40 -5.26
CA MET A 168 -6.16 1.11 -4.73
C MET A 168 -7.12 -0.03 -5.08
N ALA A 169 -8.43 0.20 -5.01
CA ALA A 169 -9.43 -0.77 -5.40
C ALA A 169 -9.29 -1.14 -6.89
N ALA A 170 -9.19 -0.14 -7.77
CA ALA A 170 -9.02 -0.36 -9.21
C ALA A 170 -7.72 -1.10 -9.57
N THR A 171 -6.65 -0.86 -8.81
CA THR A 171 -5.35 -1.52 -9.04
C THR A 171 -5.34 -2.96 -8.54
N SER A 172 -6.11 -3.26 -7.49
CA SER A 172 -6.25 -4.61 -6.93
C SER A 172 -7.04 -5.55 -7.85
N GLU A 173 -8.02 -5.03 -8.58
CA GLU A 173 -8.85 -5.81 -9.51
C GLU A 173 -8.14 -6.13 -10.85
N ASN A 174 -7.10 -5.36 -11.22
CA ASN A 174 -6.42 -5.53 -12.50
C ASN A 174 -4.89 -5.35 -12.40
N PRO A 175 -4.13 -6.43 -12.13
CA PRO A 175 -2.66 -6.37 -11.98
C PRO A 175 -1.92 -5.85 -13.23
N ASN A 176 -2.58 -5.81 -14.39
CA ASN A 176 -2.01 -5.26 -15.62
C ASN A 176 -2.09 -3.72 -15.71
N VAL A 177 -2.96 -3.08 -14.94
CA VAL A 177 -3.08 -1.60 -14.89
C VAL A 177 -1.86 -0.99 -14.19
N SER A 178 -1.32 -1.63 -13.18
CA SER A 178 -0.12 -1.14 -12.48
C SER A 178 1.14 -1.15 -13.35
N ARG A 179 1.24 -2.06 -14.35
CA ARG A 179 2.36 -2.09 -15.31
C ARG A 179 2.27 -0.98 -16.36
N ASN A 180 1.07 -0.56 -16.75
CA ASN A 180 0.87 0.41 -17.83
C ASN A 180 0.74 1.85 -17.32
N ALA A 181 0.41 2.07 -16.06
CA ALA A 181 0.32 3.40 -15.46
C ALA A 181 1.69 4.12 -15.38
N GLY A 182 2.80 3.37 -15.41
CA GLY A 182 4.16 3.92 -15.50
C GLY A 182 4.56 4.45 -16.89
N VAL A 183 3.75 4.20 -17.93
CA VAL A 183 4.08 4.55 -19.32
C VAL A 183 3.32 5.80 -19.80
N LEU A 184 2.30 6.25 -19.10
CA LEU A 184 1.50 7.43 -19.46
C LEU A 184 1.79 8.63 -18.55
N VAL A 185 2.99 9.20 -18.68
CA VAL A 185 3.23 10.61 -18.33
C VAL A 185 3.72 11.30 -19.59
N PRO A 186 2.85 11.97 -20.36
CA PRO A 186 3.27 13.04 -21.21
C PRO A 186 3.09 14.36 -20.47
N PHE A 187 4.18 15.11 -20.35
CA PHE A 187 4.39 16.55 -20.20
C PHE A 187 3.52 17.35 -19.23
#